data_ebc63bf26c45a43e6cdc654fe009f2cf
#
_entry.id   ebc63bf26c45a43e6cdc654fe009f2cf
#
_cell.length_a   1.000
_cell.length_b   1.000
_cell.length_c   1.000
_cell.angle_alpha   90.00
_cell.angle_beta   90.00
_cell.angle_gamma   90.00
#
_symmetry.space_group_name_H-M   'P 1'
#
loop_
_entity.id
_entity.type
_entity.pdbx_description
1 polymer ?
#
loop_
_entity_poly.entity_id
_entity_poly.type
_entity_poly.pdbx_seq_one_letter_code
_entity_poly.pdbx_strand_id
1 'polypeptide(L)'
;FKQKTAYEIRLSLVGSEMCIRDRAYAALRDNAAARDMSLAEFVQSGHDPTSVSVVAEDAAAVAGCGIATAALLAAHVTGDVAYDAFGSVAVGGLLGLTATYLINSNRLLLLGRSLGDEKMRRVTDAIRSDPVVTEVYRAKSEELGPGSYRFAAEIEFSGAKVVERYLQSGDGAKRRQLHAAFRAAAAEMDDGGKKHGSFADPRACASMDAALRLYGEEVVTAVGDEVDRMEKTIVGVEPTIHYVDLETN
;
A
#
# COMPACT_ATOMS: atom_id res chain seq x y z
N PHE A 1 45.83 3.63 -17.64
CA PHE A 1 44.60 2.82 -17.78
C PHE A 1 44.94 1.61 -18.65
N LYS A 2 45.13 0.40 -18.04
CA LYS A 2 45.26 -0.85 -18.79
C LYS A 2 43.88 -1.21 -19.34
N GLN A 3 43.73 -1.27 -20.65
CA GLN A 3 42.59 -1.85 -21.32
C GLN A 3 42.50 -3.32 -20.88
N LYS A 4 41.44 -3.67 -20.13
CA LYS A 4 41.14 -5.07 -19.85
C LYS A 4 40.79 -5.73 -21.18
N THR A 5 41.42 -6.88 -21.45
CA THR A 5 41.12 -7.68 -22.65
C THR A 5 39.68 -8.14 -22.62
N ALA A 6 39.04 -8.29 -23.79
CA ALA A 6 37.66 -8.79 -23.92
C ALA A 6 37.44 -10.12 -23.18
N TYR A 7 38.48 -10.91 -22.99
CA TYR A 7 38.48 -12.14 -22.21
C TYR A 7 38.34 -11.89 -20.71
N GLU A 8 39.06 -10.90 -20.13
CA GLU A 8 38.95 -10.52 -18.70
C GLU A 8 37.59 -9.91 -18.39
N ILE A 9 36.99 -9.16 -19.32
CA ILE A 9 35.65 -8.60 -19.19
C ILE A 9 34.61 -9.73 -19.19
N ARG A 10 34.72 -10.73 -20.06
CA ARG A 10 33.84 -11.91 -20.07
C ARG A 10 33.97 -12.72 -18.79
N LEU A 11 35.16 -12.95 -18.28
CA LEU A 11 35.38 -13.70 -17.04
C LEU A 11 34.78 -12.97 -15.82
N SER A 12 34.92 -11.63 -15.78
CA SER A 12 34.34 -10.82 -14.69
C SER A 12 32.81 -10.76 -14.75
N LEU A 13 32.21 -10.72 -15.95
CA LEU A 13 30.76 -10.78 -16.15
C LEU A 13 30.18 -12.13 -15.71
N VAL A 14 30.76 -13.23 -16.17
CA VAL A 14 30.34 -14.59 -15.79
C VAL A 14 30.47 -14.81 -14.28
N GLY A 15 31.54 -14.27 -13.65
CA GLY A 15 31.71 -14.35 -12.20
C GLY A 15 30.65 -13.54 -11.44
N SER A 16 30.25 -12.38 -11.97
CA SER A 16 29.21 -11.56 -11.34
C SER A 16 27.81 -12.17 -11.48
N GLU A 17 27.50 -12.77 -12.62
CA GLU A 17 26.22 -13.46 -12.85
C GLU A 17 26.08 -14.70 -11.97
N MET A 18 27.15 -15.53 -11.82
CA MET A 18 27.15 -16.65 -10.87
C MET A 18 26.91 -16.18 -9.42
N CYS A 19 27.52 -15.07 -9.00
CA CYS A 19 27.29 -14.53 -7.65
C CYS A 19 25.86 -14.04 -7.44
N ILE A 20 25.20 -13.47 -8.46
CA ILE A 20 23.80 -13.01 -8.37
C ILE A 20 22.87 -14.21 -8.23
N ARG A 21 23.07 -15.24 -9.04
CA ARG A 21 22.29 -16.48 -8.97
C ARG A 21 22.42 -17.18 -7.62
N ASP A 22 23.65 -17.32 -7.13
CA ASP A 22 23.90 -18.00 -5.85
C ASP A 22 23.28 -17.22 -4.68
N ARG A 23 23.29 -15.90 -4.74
CA ARG A 23 22.60 -15.03 -3.75
C ARG A 23 21.10 -15.14 -3.85
N ALA A 24 20.52 -15.15 -5.05
CA ALA A 24 19.08 -15.31 -5.24
C ALA A 24 18.58 -16.67 -4.73
N TYR A 25 19.31 -17.74 -5.02
CA TYR A 25 18.97 -19.07 -4.52
C TYR A 25 19.13 -19.20 -3.00
N ALA A 26 20.21 -18.64 -2.43
CA ALA A 26 20.41 -18.59 -0.98
C ALA A 26 19.29 -17.79 -0.29
N ALA A 27 18.93 -16.62 -0.84
CA ALA A 27 17.84 -15.80 -0.30
C ALA A 27 16.48 -16.53 -0.35
N LEU A 28 16.19 -17.25 -1.44
CA LEU A 28 14.96 -18.07 -1.54
C LEU A 28 14.94 -19.19 -0.49
N ARG A 29 16.06 -19.88 -0.30
CA ARG A 29 16.17 -20.95 0.67
C ARG A 29 16.04 -20.43 2.11
N ASP A 30 16.71 -19.35 2.43
CA ASP A 30 16.69 -18.74 3.77
C ASP A 30 15.29 -18.17 4.09
N ASN A 31 14.64 -17.54 3.12
CA ASN A 31 13.28 -17.02 3.26
C ASN A 31 12.23 -18.14 3.37
N ALA A 32 12.40 -19.26 2.68
CA ALA A 32 11.55 -20.44 2.81
C ALA A 32 11.74 -21.10 4.19
N ALA A 33 12.98 -21.27 4.62
CA ALA A 33 13.31 -21.84 5.93
C ALA A 33 12.80 -20.96 7.11
N ALA A 34 12.88 -19.63 6.98
CA ALA A 34 12.36 -18.70 7.98
C ALA A 34 10.84 -18.77 8.17
N ARG A 35 10.14 -19.41 7.23
CA ARG A 35 8.67 -19.57 7.24
C ARG A 35 8.20 -21.02 7.36
N ASP A 36 9.12 -21.94 7.66
CA ASP A 36 8.86 -23.39 7.74
C ASP A 36 8.15 -23.96 6.48
N MET A 37 8.46 -23.40 5.30
CA MET A 37 7.87 -23.79 4.02
C MET A 37 8.89 -24.52 3.14
N SER A 38 8.41 -25.45 2.31
CA SER A 38 9.25 -26.01 1.25
C SER A 38 9.57 -24.98 0.17
N LEU A 39 10.71 -25.11 -0.52
CA LEU A 39 11.06 -24.19 -1.62
C LEU A 39 9.98 -24.11 -2.70
N ALA A 40 9.36 -25.26 -3.04
CA ALA A 40 8.28 -25.29 -4.03
C ALA A 40 7.03 -24.52 -3.57
N GLU A 41 6.69 -24.66 -2.33
CA GLU A 41 5.57 -23.98 -1.70
C GLU A 41 5.82 -22.46 -1.54
N PHE A 42 7.06 -22.09 -1.21
CA PHE A 42 7.49 -20.69 -1.16
C PHE A 42 7.43 -20.02 -2.53
N VAL A 43 7.90 -20.71 -3.59
CA VAL A 43 7.82 -20.24 -4.98
C VAL A 43 6.37 -20.05 -5.43
N GLN A 44 5.47 -20.99 -5.08
CA GLN A 44 4.04 -20.87 -5.42
C GLN A 44 3.31 -19.79 -4.63
N SER A 45 3.74 -19.53 -3.40
CA SER A 45 3.12 -18.51 -2.54
C SER A 45 3.36 -17.08 -3.01
N GLY A 46 4.32 -16.85 -3.91
CA GLY A 46 4.62 -15.56 -4.52
C GLY A 46 5.13 -14.49 -3.55
N HIS A 47 5.79 -14.89 -2.46
CA HIS A 47 6.30 -13.97 -1.43
C HIS A 47 7.53 -13.15 -1.88
N ASP A 48 8.33 -13.69 -2.81
CA ASP A 48 9.50 -13.02 -3.38
C ASP A 48 9.56 -13.27 -4.89
N PRO A 49 8.72 -12.58 -5.68
CA PRO A 49 8.63 -12.82 -7.12
C PRO A 49 9.89 -12.41 -7.87
N THR A 50 10.71 -11.50 -7.33
CA THR A 50 11.95 -11.06 -7.95
C THR A 50 13.00 -12.18 -7.93
N SER A 51 13.27 -12.76 -6.76
CA SER A 51 14.23 -13.87 -6.64
C SER A 51 13.74 -15.13 -7.37
N VAL A 52 12.44 -15.40 -7.34
CA VAL A 52 11.81 -16.50 -8.08
C VAL A 52 11.95 -16.30 -9.59
N SER A 53 11.78 -15.07 -10.10
CA SER A 53 11.93 -14.76 -11.52
C SER A 53 13.35 -15.02 -12.01
N VAL A 54 14.37 -14.59 -11.26
CA VAL A 54 15.79 -14.81 -11.60
C VAL A 54 16.11 -16.31 -11.66
N VAL A 55 15.68 -17.07 -10.65
CA VAL A 55 15.95 -18.53 -10.62
C VAL A 55 15.20 -19.26 -11.72
N ALA A 56 13.96 -18.86 -12.03
CA ALA A 56 13.19 -19.48 -13.13
C ALA A 56 13.82 -19.19 -14.50
N GLU A 57 14.31 -17.98 -14.73
CA GLU A 57 15.01 -17.58 -15.96
C GLU A 57 16.31 -18.36 -16.14
N ASP A 58 17.15 -18.44 -15.11
CA ASP A 58 18.40 -19.20 -15.12
C ASP A 58 18.15 -20.70 -15.34
N ALA A 59 17.14 -21.27 -14.67
CA ALA A 59 16.77 -22.66 -14.88
C ALA A 59 16.32 -22.95 -16.31
N ALA A 60 15.52 -22.03 -16.89
CA ALA A 60 15.10 -22.14 -18.28
C ALA A 60 16.28 -22.02 -19.27
N ALA A 61 17.24 -21.13 -18.99
CA ALA A 61 18.44 -20.98 -19.81
C ALA A 61 19.29 -22.25 -19.81
N VAL A 62 19.53 -22.85 -18.62
CA VAL A 62 20.28 -24.12 -18.49
C VAL A 62 19.55 -25.28 -19.19
N ALA A 63 18.23 -25.38 -18.99
CA ALA A 63 17.42 -26.38 -19.66
C ALA A 63 17.43 -26.21 -21.21
N GLY A 64 17.31 -24.97 -21.68
CA GLY A 64 17.40 -24.63 -23.10
C GLY A 64 18.74 -25.01 -23.74
N CYS A 65 19.86 -24.71 -23.05
CA CYS A 65 21.19 -25.15 -23.48
C CYS A 65 21.30 -26.68 -23.52
N GLY A 66 20.72 -27.38 -22.56
CA GLY A 66 20.68 -28.86 -22.55
C GLY A 66 19.91 -29.42 -23.74
N ILE A 67 18.72 -28.89 -24.04
CA ILE A 67 17.89 -29.26 -25.18
C ILE A 67 18.62 -29.01 -26.50
N ALA A 68 19.20 -27.81 -26.66
CA ALA A 68 19.94 -27.43 -27.87
C ALA A 68 21.15 -28.34 -28.09
N THR A 69 21.92 -28.64 -27.04
CA THR A 69 23.07 -29.55 -27.12
C THR A 69 22.64 -30.96 -27.50
N ALA A 70 21.58 -31.47 -26.89
CA ALA A 70 21.04 -32.81 -27.20
C ALA A 70 20.54 -32.91 -28.66
N ALA A 71 19.84 -31.86 -29.14
CA ALA A 71 19.34 -31.78 -30.51
C ALA A 71 20.49 -31.76 -31.55
N LEU A 72 21.54 -30.95 -31.31
CA LEU A 72 22.74 -30.87 -32.14
C LEU A 72 23.49 -32.21 -32.17
N LEU A 73 23.66 -32.87 -31.03
CA LEU A 73 24.29 -34.20 -30.96
C LEU A 73 23.48 -35.24 -31.74
N ALA A 74 22.15 -35.24 -31.58
CA ALA A 74 21.27 -36.13 -32.33
C ALA A 74 21.37 -35.89 -33.83
N ALA A 75 21.34 -34.63 -34.29
CA ALA A 75 21.50 -34.29 -35.70
C ALA A 75 22.87 -34.75 -36.25
N HIS A 76 23.94 -34.58 -35.46
CA HIS A 76 25.28 -35.00 -35.85
C HIS A 76 25.42 -36.54 -35.97
N VAL A 77 24.85 -37.28 -35.01
CA VAL A 77 24.96 -38.76 -35.00
C VAL A 77 24.06 -39.42 -36.04
N THR A 78 22.84 -38.88 -36.24
CA THR A 78 21.87 -39.46 -37.20
C THR A 78 22.06 -38.95 -38.62
N GLY A 79 22.72 -37.82 -38.82
CA GLY A 79 22.84 -37.11 -40.10
C GLY A 79 21.53 -36.43 -40.54
N ASP A 80 20.50 -36.40 -39.69
CA ASP A 80 19.19 -35.81 -39.99
C ASP A 80 19.03 -34.43 -39.31
N VAL A 81 18.94 -33.39 -40.13
CA VAL A 81 18.81 -32.00 -39.74
C VAL A 81 17.46 -31.72 -39.02
N ALA A 82 16.49 -32.60 -39.14
CA ALA A 82 15.19 -32.46 -38.49
C ALA A 82 15.32 -32.36 -36.94
N TYR A 83 16.29 -33.04 -36.34
CA TYR A 83 16.54 -32.96 -34.88
C TYR A 83 16.92 -31.58 -34.41
N ASP A 84 17.69 -30.83 -35.20
CA ASP A 84 18.05 -29.43 -34.88
C ASP A 84 16.82 -28.50 -34.96
N ALA A 85 15.99 -28.69 -36.01
CA ALA A 85 14.74 -27.95 -36.12
C ALA A 85 13.77 -28.23 -34.95
N PHE A 86 13.61 -29.48 -34.52
CA PHE A 86 12.81 -29.84 -33.36
C PHE A 86 13.40 -29.27 -32.07
N GLY A 87 14.73 -29.29 -31.92
CA GLY A 87 15.42 -28.66 -30.79
C GLY A 87 15.13 -27.16 -30.67
N SER A 88 15.19 -26.46 -31.80
CA SER A 88 14.88 -25.03 -31.86
C SER A 88 13.43 -24.71 -31.47
N VAL A 89 12.46 -25.51 -31.94
CA VAL A 89 11.04 -25.36 -31.56
C VAL A 89 10.84 -25.65 -30.07
N ALA A 90 11.50 -26.69 -29.53
CA ALA A 90 11.41 -27.03 -28.11
C ALA A 90 11.98 -25.93 -27.20
N VAL A 91 13.13 -25.34 -27.57
CA VAL A 91 13.72 -24.19 -26.85
C VAL A 91 12.80 -22.99 -26.96
N GLY A 92 12.25 -22.68 -28.12
CA GLY A 92 11.28 -21.59 -28.30
C GLY A 92 10.04 -21.77 -27.44
N GLY A 93 9.52 -23.01 -27.38
CA GLY A 93 8.40 -23.37 -26.50
C GLY A 93 8.73 -23.18 -25.01
N LEU A 94 9.90 -23.60 -24.55
CA LEU A 94 10.38 -23.44 -23.20
C LEU A 94 10.47 -21.95 -22.83
N LEU A 95 11.06 -21.12 -23.70
CA LEU A 95 11.16 -19.68 -23.48
C LEU A 95 9.79 -19.00 -23.44
N GLY A 96 8.85 -19.40 -24.30
CA GLY A 96 7.47 -18.91 -24.29
C GLY A 96 6.74 -19.25 -22.99
N LEU A 97 6.89 -20.45 -22.46
CA LEU A 97 6.33 -20.86 -21.18
C LEU A 97 6.94 -20.06 -20.02
N THR A 98 8.26 -19.88 -20.02
CA THR A 98 8.96 -19.10 -19.01
C THR A 98 8.51 -17.64 -19.04
N ALA A 99 8.43 -17.03 -20.21
CA ALA A 99 7.95 -15.66 -20.35
C ALA A 99 6.50 -15.50 -19.84
N THR A 100 5.62 -16.43 -20.17
CA THR A 100 4.22 -16.42 -19.69
C THR A 100 4.16 -16.54 -18.17
N TYR A 101 4.98 -17.42 -17.59
CA TYR A 101 5.10 -17.57 -16.13
C TYR A 101 5.58 -16.27 -15.47
N LEU A 102 6.66 -15.66 -15.99
CA LEU A 102 7.22 -14.41 -15.47
C LEU A 102 6.23 -13.24 -15.54
N ILE A 103 5.53 -13.11 -16.67
CA ILE A 103 4.50 -12.07 -16.83
C ILE A 103 3.39 -12.26 -15.79
N ASN A 104 2.90 -13.50 -15.63
CA ASN A 104 1.83 -13.76 -14.68
C ASN A 104 2.26 -13.57 -13.22
N SER A 105 3.52 -13.95 -12.88
CA SER A 105 4.09 -13.74 -11.54
C SER A 105 4.30 -12.26 -11.24
N ASN A 106 4.87 -11.51 -12.17
CA ASN A 106 5.16 -10.08 -11.98
C ASN A 106 3.91 -9.20 -12.10
N ARG A 107 2.86 -9.65 -12.79
CA ARG A 107 1.59 -8.92 -12.88
C ARG A 107 1.00 -8.62 -11.49
N LEU A 108 1.11 -9.54 -10.56
CA LEU A 108 0.61 -9.37 -9.19
C LEU A 108 1.35 -8.26 -8.42
N LEU A 109 2.65 -8.04 -8.72
CA LEU A 109 3.41 -6.92 -8.16
C LEU A 109 2.97 -5.58 -8.72
N LEU A 110 2.68 -5.54 -10.04
CA LEU A 110 2.29 -4.30 -10.72
C LEU A 110 0.86 -3.88 -10.39
N LEU A 111 -0.02 -4.83 -10.07
CA LEU A 111 -1.41 -4.54 -9.70
C LEU A 111 -1.59 -4.22 -8.21
N GLY A 112 -0.55 -4.39 -7.39
CA GLY A 112 -0.62 -4.30 -5.94
C GLY A 112 -1.40 -5.49 -5.34
N ARG A 113 -0.81 -6.18 -4.36
CA ARG A 113 -1.55 -7.17 -3.57
C ARG A 113 -2.41 -6.45 -2.56
N SER A 114 -3.66 -6.85 -2.43
CA SER A 114 -4.50 -6.37 -1.34
C SER A 114 -4.15 -7.08 -0.03
N LEU A 115 -4.39 -6.42 1.07
CA LEU A 115 -4.40 -7.05 2.39
C LEU A 115 -5.41 -8.21 2.38
N GLY A 116 -5.06 -9.36 2.96
CA GLY A 116 -5.97 -10.50 2.99
C GLY A 116 -7.34 -10.14 3.59
N ASP A 117 -8.42 -10.78 3.11
CA ASP A 117 -9.81 -10.43 3.45
C ASP A 117 -10.10 -10.39 4.96
N GLU A 118 -9.43 -11.24 5.75
CA GLU A 118 -9.60 -11.26 7.20
C GLU A 118 -8.96 -10.04 7.87
N LYS A 119 -7.76 -9.64 7.44
CA LYS A 119 -7.09 -8.44 7.93
C LYS A 119 -7.85 -7.19 7.53
N MET A 120 -8.32 -7.14 6.28
CA MET A 120 -9.13 -6.04 5.76
C MET A 120 -10.43 -5.88 6.55
N ARG A 121 -11.11 -7.00 6.87
CA ARG A 121 -12.31 -6.98 7.73
C ARG A 121 -12.00 -6.46 9.12
N ARG A 122 -10.94 -6.95 9.79
CA ARG A 122 -10.56 -6.48 11.13
C ARG A 122 -10.35 -4.97 11.18
N VAL A 123 -9.64 -4.42 10.18
CA VAL A 123 -9.41 -2.97 10.08
C VAL A 123 -10.73 -2.22 9.86
N THR A 124 -11.53 -2.67 8.91
CA THR A 124 -12.81 -2.01 8.58
C THR A 124 -13.80 -2.08 9.75
N ASP A 125 -13.87 -3.20 10.45
CA ASP A 125 -14.74 -3.38 11.63
C ASP A 125 -14.27 -2.51 12.80
N ALA A 126 -12.96 -2.35 12.97
CA ALA A 126 -12.41 -1.45 13.99
C ALA A 126 -12.80 0.02 13.73
N ILE A 127 -12.74 0.45 12.46
CA ILE A 127 -13.18 1.81 12.07
C ILE A 127 -14.70 1.96 12.29
N ARG A 128 -15.50 1.01 11.84
CA ARG A 128 -16.97 1.03 11.98
C ARG A 128 -17.45 0.99 13.41
N SER A 129 -16.67 0.40 14.32
CA SER A 129 -17.02 0.33 15.74
C SER A 129 -16.87 1.66 16.48
N ASP A 130 -16.21 2.64 15.87
CA ASP A 130 -16.02 3.97 16.48
C ASP A 130 -17.31 4.80 16.39
N PRO A 131 -17.78 5.35 17.52
CA PRO A 131 -19.03 6.13 17.56
C PRO A 131 -19.06 7.37 16.66
N VAL A 132 -17.89 7.90 16.29
CA VAL A 132 -17.77 9.09 15.43
C VAL A 132 -17.99 8.74 13.96
N VAL A 133 -17.81 7.48 13.59
CA VAL A 133 -17.98 6.99 12.21
C VAL A 133 -19.44 6.64 11.96
N THR A 134 -20.01 7.19 10.90
CA THR A 134 -21.36 6.85 10.42
C THR A 134 -21.27 5.70 9.42
N GLU A 135 -20.38 5.79 8.42
CA GLU A 135 -20.22 4.79 7.38
C GLU A 135 -18.79 4.81 6.83
N VAL A 136 -18.35 3.68 6.27
CA VAL A 136 -17.05 3.51 5.64
C VAL A 136 -17.26 3.05 4.21
N TYR A 137 -16.82 3.87 3.27
CA TYR A 137 -16.91 3.61 1.84
C TYR A 137 -15.55 3.28 1.23
N ARG A 138 -15.56 2.54 0.13
CA ARG A 138 -14.41 2.30 -0.76
C ARG A 138 -13.12 1.89 -0.04
N ALA A 139 -13.24 1.15 1.07
CA ALA A 139 -12.06 0.63 1.75
C ALA A 139 -11.26 -0.28 0.81
N LYS A 140 -9.99 0.05 0.59
CA LYS A 140 -9.06 -0.68 -0.27
C LYS A 140 -7.67 -0.69 0.36
N SER A 141 -6.88 -1.67 -0.01
CA SER A 141 -5.47 -1.77 0.41
C SER A 141 -4.60 -2.16 -0.75
N GLU A 142 -3.36 -1.72 -0.72
CA GLU A 142 -2.36 -1.94 -1.76
C GLU A 142 -1.02 -2.25 -1.10
N GLU A 143 -0.33 -3.29 -1.58
CA GLU A 143 1.01 -3.62 -1.14
C GLU A 143 2.02 -2.71 -1.87
N LEU A 144 2.75 -1.89 -1.13
CA LEU A 144 3.79 -1.00 -1.65
C LEU A 144 5.18 -1.65 -1.67
N GLY A 145 5.35 -2.72 -0.94
CA GLY A 145 6.58 -3.49 -0.84
C GLY A 145 6.37 -4.73 0.04
N PRO A 146 7.34 -5.63 0.12
CA PRO A 146 7.17 -6.89 0.85
C PRO A 146 6.70 -6.69 2.29
N GLY A 147 5.42 -6.98 2.55
CA GLY A 147 4.81 -6.85 3.89
C GLY A 147 4.49 -5.42 4.33
N SER A 148 4.56 -4.43 3.44
CA SER A 148 4.19 -3.04 3.70
C SER A 148 2.96 -2.67 2.88
N TYR A 149 1.89 -2.28 3.56
CA TYR A 149 0.61 -1.98 2.94
C TYR A 149 0.23 -0.51 3.11
N ARG A 150 -0.44 0.02 2.10
CA ARG A 150 -1.22 1.25 2.13
C ARG A 150 -2.68 0.88 2.28
N PHE A 151 -3.38 1.57 3.17
CA PHE A 151 -4.82 1.47 3.34
C PHE A 151 -5.46 2.80 2.96
N ALA A 152 -6.51 2.77 2.18
CA ALA A 152 -7.28 3.95 1.82
C ALA A 152 -8.77 3.68 2.00
N ALA A 153 -9.50 4.65 2.57
CA ALA A 153 -10.95 4.58 2.74
C ALA A 153 -11.57 5.97 2.78
N GLU A 154 -12.82 6.06 2.34
CA GLU A 154 -13.66 7.23 2.54
C GLU A 154 -14.49 7.02 3.80
N ILE A 155 -14.50 8.00 4.71
CA ILE A 155 -15.20 7.91 6.00
C ILE A 155 -16.21 9.03 6.10
N GLU A 156 -17.45 8.67 6.41
CA GLU A 156 -18.49 9.61 6.79
C GLU A 156 -18.48 9.77 8.31
N PHE A 157 -18.22 10.98 8.76
CA PHE A 157 -18.20 11.32 10.18
C PHE A 157 -19.55 11.87 10.65
N SER A 158 -19.97 11.47 11.84
CA SER A 158 -21.08 12.11 12.54
C SER A 158 -20.66 13.45 13.10
N GLY A 159 -21.02 14.55 12.45
CA GLY A 159 -20.68 15.89 12.92
C GLY A 159 -21.11 16.16 14.37
N ALA A 160 -22.26 15.62 14.79
CA ALA A 160 -22.73 15.75 16.19
C ALA A 160 -21.77 15.05 17.17
N LYS A 161 -21.26 13.86 16.81
CA LYS A 161 -20.33 13.08 17.64
C LYS A 161 -18.92 13.69 17.67
N VAL A 162 -18.47 14.25 16.55
CA VAL A 162 -17.20 15.01 16.48
C VAL A 162 -17.28 16.19 17.43
N VAL A 163 -18.34 17.00 17.36
CA VAL A 163 -18.54 18.15 18.25
C VAL A 163 -18.69 17.73 19.70
N GLU A 164 -19.43 16.66 20.01
CA GLU A 164 -19.55 16.14 21.36
C GLU A 164 -18.19 15.80 21.97
N ARG A 165 -17.34 15.07 21.23
CA ARG A 165 -15.99 14.69 21.65
C ARG A 165 -15.07 15.92 21.77
N TYR A 166 -15.14 16.85 20.82
CA TYR A 166 -14.44 18.12 20.90
C TYR A 166 -14.76 18.89 22.18
N LEU A 167 -16.06 19.00 22.53
CA LEU A 167 -16.50 19.72 23.73
C LEU A 167 -16.10 19.01 25.03
N GLN A 168 -15.84 17.71 25.01
CA GLN A 168 -15.38 16.92 26.15
C GLN A 168 -13.84 16.90 26.25
N SER A 169 -13.11 17.26 25.21
CA SER A 169 -11.66 17.27 25.19
C SER A 169 -11.07 18.40 26.04
N GLY A 170 -9.86 18.21 26.61
CA GLY A 170 -9.08 19.26 27.27
C GLY A 170 -9.72 19.84 28.51
N ASP A 171 -10.21 19.05 29.47
CA ASP A 171 -10.83 19.46 30.73
C ASP A 171 -11.98 20.50 30.56
N GLY A 172 -12.61 20.52 29.41
CA GLY A 172 -13.69 21.43 29.06
C GLY A 172 -13.22 22.88 28.83
N ALA A 173 -11.93 23.15 28.66
CA ALA A 173 -11.42 24.49 28.38
C ALA A 173 -11.97 25.05 27.07
N LYS A 174 -11.92 24.25 26.00
CA LYS A 174 -12.47 24.59 24.69
C LYS A 174 -13.97 24.89 24.75
N ARG A 175 -14.71 24.09 25.50
CA ARG A 175 -16.14 24.31 25.77
C ARG A 175 -16.40 25.65 26.47
N ARG A 176 -15.61 25.98 27.51
CA ARG A 176 -15.74 27.25 28.22
C ARG A 176 -15.44 28.45 27.32
N GLN A 177 -14.40 28.37 26.51
CA GLN A 177 -14.02 29.41 25.56
C GLN A 177 -15.12 29.66 24.52
N LEU A 178 -15.66 28.60 23.92
CA LEU A 178 -16.74 28.69 22.95
C LEU A 178 -18.01 29.26 23.55
N HIS A 179 -18.40 28.80 24.76
CA HIS A 179 -19.54 29.35 25.49
C HIS A 179 -19.34 30.85 25.85
N ALA A 180 -18.11 31.27 26.16
CA ALA A 180 -17.81 32.66 26.42
C ALA A 180 -17.98 33.52 25.15
N ALA A 181 -17.49 33.06 24.02
CA ALA A 181 -17.63 33.74 22.73
C ALA A 181 -19.12 33.90 22.32
N PHE A 182 -19.91 32.84 22.42
CA PHE A 182 -21.34 32.90 22.12
C PHE A 182 -22.12 33.78 23.11
N ARG A 183 -21.77 33.75 24.40
CA ARG A 183 -22.42 34.66 25.40
C ARG A 183 -22.10 36.12 25.12
N ALA A 184 -20.86 36.42 24.76
CA ALA A 184 -20.46 37.78 24.41
C ALA A 184 -21.26 38.30 23.20
N ALA A 185 -21.32 37.47 22.14
CA ALA A 185 -22.09 37.79 20.95
C ALA A 185 -23.58 37.94 21.22
N ALA A 186 -24.16 37.09 22.07
CA ALA A 186 -25.59 37.20 22.48
C ALA A 186 -25.87 38.45 23.31
N ALA A 187 -24.94 38.84 24.20
CA ALA A 187 -25.10 40.06 25.00
C ALA A 187 -25.11 41.34 24.14
N GLU A 188 -24.26 41.40 23.10
CA GLU A 188 -24.25 42.51 22.15
C GLU A 188 -25.55 42.57 21.33
N MET A 189 -26.15 41.42 21.00
CA MET A 189 -27.44 41.37 20.33
C MET A 189 -28.59 41.89 21.21
N ASP A 190 -28.59 41.59 22.52
CA ASP A 190 -29.63 42.05 23.46
C ASP A 190 -29.54 43.56 23.76
N ASP A 191 -28.31 44.09 23.86
CA ASP A 191 -28.11 45.56 24.09
C ASP A 191 -28.48 46.36 22.83
N GLY A 192 -28.17 45.89 21.63
CA GLY A 192 -28.59 46.51 20.35
C GLY A 192 -30.09 46.48 20.14
N GLY A 193 -30.80 45.45 20.59
CA GLY A 193 -32.25 45.31 20.46
C GLY A 193 -33.06 46.31 21.33
N LYS A 194 -32.49 46.76 22.44
CA LYS A 194 -33.13 47.75 23.31
C LYS A 194 -33.07 49.17 22.75
N LYS A 195 -32.13 49.47 21.86
CA LYS A 195 -31.93 50.82 21.29
C LYS A 195 -32.55 50.97 19.88
N HIS A 196 -32.71 49.90 19.14
CA HIS A 196 -33.32 49.94 17.80
C HIS A 196 -33.98 48.57 17.53
N GLY A 197 -35.28 48.51 17.52
CA GLY A 197 -36.12 47.33 17.34
C GLY A 197 -35.97 46.64 15.95
N SER A 198 -34.79 46.37 15.52
CA SER A 198 -34.51 45.71 14.26
C SER A 198 -33.43 44.62 14.42
N PHE A 199 -33.71 43.44 13.92
CA PHE A 199 -32.81 42.29 13.77
C PHE A 199 -31.58 42.57 12.87
N ALA A 200 -31.37 43.85 12.53
CA ALA A 200 -30.39 44.29 11.55
C ALA A 200 -29.36 45.29 12.11
N ASP A 201 -28.93 45.12 13.37
CA ASP A 201 -27.73 45.84 13.80
C ASP A 201 -26.48 45.15 13.21
N PRO A 202 -25.77 45.80 12.28
CA PRO A 202 -24.59 45.19 11.63
C PRO A 202 -23.49 44.78 12.62
N ARG A 203 -23.40 45.39 13.81
CA ARG A 203 -22.40 45.09 14.82
C ARG A 203 -22.73 43.80 15.58
N ALA A 204 -23.99 43.63 15.97
CA ALA A 204 -24.45 42.42 16.63
C ALA A 204 -24.36 41.18 15.72
N CYS A 205 -24.66 41.35 14.45
CA CYS A 205 -24.43 40.29 13.43
C CYS A 205 -22.94 39.98 13.27
N ALA A 206 -22.07 40.99 13.27
CA ALA A 206 -20.64 40.78 13.10
C ALA A 206 -19.99 39.97 14.26
N SER A 207 -20.42 40.17 15.50
CA SER A 207 -19.92 39.42 16.66
C SER A 207 -20.40 37.97 16.66
N MET A 208 -21.66 37.71 16.26
CA MET A 208 -22.18 36.36 16.10
C MET A 208 -21.50 35.62 14.93
N ASP A 209 -21.28 36.31 13.82
CA ASP A 209 -20.53 35.76 12.68
C ASP A 209 -19.07 35.40 13.07
N ALA A 210 -18.44 36.20 13.92
CA ALA A 210 -17.11 35.93 14.46
C ALA A 210 -17.11 34.68 15.35
N ALA A 211 -18.11 34.51 16.20
CA ALA A 211 -18.26 33.33 17.04
C ALA A 211 -18.53 32.06 16.21
N LEU A 212 -19.34 32.17 15.15
CA LEU A 212 -19.62 31.08 14.22
C LEU A 212 -18.38 30.66 13.39
N ARG A 213 -17.56 31.65 12.96
CA ARG A 213 -16.29 31.37 12.28
C ARG A 213 -15.31 30.63 13.19
N LEU A 214 -15.16 31.09 14.43
CA LEU A 214 -14.34 30.45 15.44
C LEU A 214 -14.81 29.00 15.67
N TYR A 215 -16.11 28.79 15.82
CA TYR A 215 -16.68 27.45 15.94
C TYR A 215 -16.40 26.57 14.71
N GLY A 216 -16.60 27.12 13.51
CA GLY A 216 -16.33 26.40 12.27
C GLY A 216 -14.87 25.96 12.11
N GLU A 217 -13.93 26.84 12.45
CA GLU A 217 -12.49 26.55 12.44
C GLU A 217 -12.13 25.44 13.44
N GLU A 218 -12.67 25.50 14.64
CA GLU A 218 -12.47 24.48 15.67
C GLU A 218 -13.08 23.12 15.29
N VAL A 219 -14.23 23.11 14.62
CA VAL A 219 -14.85 21.86 14.13
C VAL A 219 -14.00 21.22 13.04
N VAL A 220 -13.49 22.01 12.10
CA VAL A 220 -12.60 21.49 11.05
C VAL A 220 -11.32 20.90 11.66
N THR A 221 -10.74 21.59 12.66
CA THR A 221 -9.59 21.08 13.41
C THR A 221 -9.94 19.76 14.12
N ALA A 222 -11.12 19.70 14.76
CA ALA A 222 -11.57 18.47 15.43
C ALA A 222 -11.75 17.29 14.48
N VAL A 223 -12.19 17.50 13.26
CA VAL A 223 -12.25 16.45 12.22
C VAL A 223 -10.84 15.95 11.88
N GLY A 224 -9.87 16.86 11.74
CA GLY A 224 -8.47 16.48 11.54
C GLY A 224 -7.92 15.62 12.68
N ASP A 225 -8.17 16.02 13.94
CA ASP A 225 -7.78 15.25 15.12
C ASP A 225 -8.41 13.83 15.13
N GLU A 226 -9.66 13.70 14.64
CA GLU A 226 -10.32 12.39 14.52
C GLU A 226 -9.72 11.53 13.41
N VAL A 227 -9.34 12.12 12.28
CA VAL A 227 -8.61 11.42 11.21
C VAL A 227 -7.28 10.87 11.74
N ASP A 228 -6.46 11.72 12.38
CA ASP A 228 -5.18 11.31 12.98
C ASP A 228 -5.34 10.19 14.02
N ARG A 229 -6.42 10.23 14.78
CA ARG A 229 -6.74 9.19 15.76
C ARG A 229 -7.11 7.87 15.10
N MET A 230 -7.92 7.93 14.02
CA MET A 230 -8.29 6.77 13.23
C MET A 230 -7.08 6.12 12.57
N GLU A 231 -6.19 6.90 12.00
CA GLU A 231 -4.94 6.41 11.42
C GLU A 231 -4.12 5.60 12.43
N LYS A 232 -3.95 6.14 13.64
CA LYS A 232 -3.26 5.43 14.73
C LYS A 232 -3.98 4.15 15.14
N THR A 233 -5.31 4.15 15.13
CA THR A 233 -6.13 2.97 15.44
C THR A 233 -5.91 1.89 14.38
N ILE A 234 -5.91 2.25 13.08
CA ILE A 234 -5.69 1.34 11.96
C ILE A 234 -4.31 0.67 12.05
N VAL A 235 -3.26 1.47 12.26
CA VAL A 235 -1.90 0.97 12.43
C VAL A 235 -1.77 0.08 13.68
N GLY A 236 -2.50 0.40 14.74
CA GLY A 236 -2.54 -0.41 15.96
C GLY A 236 -3.22 -1.77 15.76
N VAL A 237 -4.24 -1.86 14.91
CA VAL A 237 -4.96 -3.10 14.58
C VAL A 237 -4.15 -3.99 13.63
N GLU A 238 -3.51 -3.39 12.63
CA GLU A 238 -2.70 -4.10 11.64
C GLU A 238 -1.37 -3.37 11.39
N PRO A 239 -0.30 -3.73 12.11
CA PRO A 239 1.00 -3.04 12.04
C PRO A 239 1.71 -3.15 10.69
N THR A 240 1.25 -4.00 9.78
CA THR A 240 1.79 -4.09 8.41
C THR A 240 1.31 -2.95 7.52
N ILE A 241 0.32 -2.17 7.97
CA ILE A 241 -0.13 -0.95 7.30
C ILE A 241 0.77 0.21 7.76
N HIS A 242 1.58 0.73 6.83
CA HIS A 242 2.50 1.85 7.09
C HIS A 242 1.98 3.19 6.57
N TYR A 243 1.06 3.16 5.63
CA TYR A 243 0.47 4.34 5.03
C TYR A 243 -1.05 4.23 5.10
N VAL A 244 -1.67 5.26 5.64
CA VAL A 244 -3.12 5.35 5.79
C VAL A 244 -3.57 6.63 5.12
N ASP A 245 -4.54 6.53 4.22
CA ASP A 245 -5.18 7.65 3.56
C ASP A 245 -6.67 7.61 3.85
N LEU A 246 -7.14 8.51 4.67
CA LEU A 246 -8.55 8.64 4.99
C LEU A 246 -9.10 9.92 4.37
N GLU A 247 -10.10 9.77 3.52
CA GLU A 247 -10.83 10.87 2.93
C GLU A 247 -12.16 11.05 3.66
N THR A 248 -12.52 12.30 3.95
CA THR A 248 -13.83 12.63 4.52
C THR A 248 -14.85 12.76 3.40
N ASN A 249 -15.96 12.04 3.51
CA ASN A 249 -17.07 12.13 2.56
C ASN A 249 -18.11 13.15 3.04
#